data_fbcef67abee2b43f766a2f251288c9c0
#
_entry.id   fbcef67abee2b43f766a2f251288c9c0
#
_cell.length_a   1.000
_cell.length_b   1.000
_cell.length_c   1.000
_cell.angle_alpha   90.00
_cell.angle_beta   90.00
_cell.angle_gamma   90.00
#
_symmetry.space_group_name_H-M   'P 1'
#
loop_
_entity.id
_entity.type
_entity.pdbx_description
1 polymer ?
#
loop_
_entity_poly.entity_id
_entity_poly.type
_entity_poly.pdbx_seq_one_letter_code
_entity_poly.pdbx_strand_id
1 'polypeptide(L)'
;FLDETGTLSDQKDQYFTVGILKMSQPYYLQSKIFYERSKTRFYDEIKFNKLSKNNVGFAKIAIDGLFETRSVSFYSYSISTKSDYYLKRFDKNPWLAYEQITLKLLDAALSEQEIIVLIADYVTTPKEIRFEVDVKKHFNSENKRLALAGVCRFDSKSNDLLQLTDLLIGAITYDIKLK
;
A
#
# COMPACT_ATOMS: atom_id res chain seq x y z
N PHE A 1 -2.60 5.94 0.48
CA PHE A 1 -1.48 5.24 1.14
C PHE A 1 -1.17 3.99 0.34
N LEU A 2 0.08 3.81 -0.02
CA LEU A 2 0.59 2.70 -0.82
C LEU A 2 1.59 1.90 0.01
N ASP A 3 1.43 0.60 0.01
CA ASP A 3 2.38 -0.34 0.61
C ASP A 3 2.43 -1.64 -0.20
N GLU A 4 3.48 -2.44 -0.02
CA GLU A 4 3.66 -3.72 -0.69
C GLU A 4 4.06 -4.82 0.28
N THR A 5 3.78 -6.06 -0.09
CA THR A 5 4.24 -7.26 0.63
C THR A 5 4.76 -8.32 -0.31
N GLY A 6 5.78 -9.02 0.11
CA GLY A 6 6.55 -9.96 -0.71
C GLY A 6 7.67 -9.25 -1.46
N THR A 7 8.55 -10.04 -2.05
CA THR A 7 9.70 -9.55 -2.83
C THR A 7 9.62 -10.02 -4.27
N LEU A 8 9.88 -9.09 -5.19
CA LEU A 8 9.97 -9.40 -6.62
C LEU A 8 11.40 -9.85 -7.03
N SER A 9 12.42 -9.36 -6.31
CA SER A 9 13.82 -9.56 -6.69
C SER A 9 14.35 -10.97 -6.46
N ASP A 10 13.91 -11.63 -5.40
CA ASP A 10 14.54 -12.87 -4.93
C ASP A 10 13.75 -14.14 -5.28
N GLN A 11 12.54 -14.02 -5.81
CA GLN A 11 11.58 -15.12 -6.05
C GLN A 11 11.34 -16.02 -4.82
N LYS A 12 11.72 -15.53 -3.63
CA LYS A 12 11.46 -16.24 -2.36
C LYS A 12 10.00 -16.28 -2.03
N ASP A 13 9.33 -15.16 -2.27
CA ASP A 13 7.90 -15.05 -2.09
C ASP A 13 7.16 -15.53 -3.33
N GLN A 14 6.16 -16.35 -3.13
CA GLN A 14 5.32 -16.84 -4.21
C GLN A 14 4.44 -15.73 -4.82
N TYR A 15 4.06 -14.77 -4.00
CA TYR A 15 3.22 -13.65 -4.39
C TYR A 15 3.84 -12.33 -3.96
N PHE A 16 3.70 -11.35 -4.84
CA PHE A 16 3.94 -9.94 -4.58
C PHE A 16 2.62 -9.21 -4.66
N THR A 17 2.25 -8.51 -3.60
CA THR A 17 0.99 -7.77 -3.51
C THR A 17 1.27 -6.31 -3.23
N VAL A 18 0.67 -5.44 -4.01
CA VAL A 18 0.65 -3.99 -3.78
C VAL A 18 -0.76 -3.59 -3.42
N GLY A 19 -0.92 -2.68 -2.46
CA GLY A 19 -2.22 -2.16 -2.06
C GLY A 19 -2.24 -0.65 -1.94
N ILE A 20 -3.39 -0.07 -2.29
CA ILE A 20 -3.68 1.36 -2.10
C ILE A 20 -4.90 1.49 -1.19
N LEU A 21 -4.70 2.14 -0.06
CA LEU A 21 -5.78 2.63 0.80
C LEU A 21 -6.07 4.08 0.42
N LYS A 22 -7.21 4.32 -0.25
CA LYS A 22 -7.65 5.65 -0.65
C LYS A 22 -8.64 6.19 0.37
N MET A 23 -8.47 7.44 0.76
CA MET A 23 -9.43 8.16 1.60
C MET A 23 -9.35 9.67 1.35
N SER A 24 -10.50 10.33 1.46
CA SER A 24 -10.58 11.79 1.30
C SER A 24 -10.35 12.54 2.61
N GLN A 25 -10.62 11.90 3.75
CA GLN A 25 -10.51 12.52 5.08
C GLN A 25 -9.79 11.60 6.06
N PRO A 26 -8.46 11.44 5.95
CA PRO A 26 -7.67 10.54 6.78
C PRO A 26 -7.69 10.92 8.26
N TYR A 27 -7.94 12.19 8.58
CA TYR A 27 -7.88 12.72 9.93
C TYR A 27 -8.79 11.98 10.92
N TYR A 28 -10.01 11.62 10.53
CA TYR A 28 -10.95 10.95 11.44
C TYR A 28 -10.43 9.58 11.90
N LEU A 29 -10.01 8.77 10.95
CA LEU A 29 -9.45 7.46 11.26
C LEU A 29 -8.15 7.58 12.06
N GLN A 30 -7.27 8.49 11.65
CA GLN A 30 -5.99 8.71 12.34
C GLN A 30 -6.21 9.19 13.77
N SER A 31 -7.14 10.11 14.02
CA SER A 31 -7.48 10.57 15.37
C SER A 31 -8.03 9.44 16.23
N LYS A 32 -8.87 8.56 15.68
CA LYS A 32 -9.39 7.38 16.39
C LYS A 32 -8.25 6.43 16.77
N ILE A 33 -7.33 6.18 15.85
CA ILE A 33 -6.17 5.32 16.12
C ILE A 33 -5.29 5.95 17.21
N PHE A 34 -5.01 7.24 17.15
CA PHE A 34 -4.23 7.95 18.18
C PHE A 34 -4.89 7.88 19.57
N TYR A 35 -6.21 8.05 19.62
CA TYR A 35 -6.96 7.91 20.85
C TYR A 35 -6.81 6.49 21.44
N GLU A 36 -6.98 5.46 20.61
CA GLU A 36 -6.87 4.07 21.07
C GLU A 36 -5.43 3.70 21.43
N ARG A 37 -4.41 4.22 20.72
CA ARG A 37 -3.00 4.09 21.10
C ARG A 37 -2.75 4.66 22.50
N SER A 38 -3.22 5.87 22.75
CA SER A 38 -3.09 6.53 24.06
C SER A 38 -3.79 5.77 25.17
N LYS A 39 -5.03 5.32 24.93
CA LYS A 39 -5.86 4.57 25.87
C LYS A 39 -5.26 3.21 26.23
N THR A 40 -4.74 2.49 25.24
CA THR A 40 -4.15 1.16 25.43
C THR A 40 -2.66 1.20 25.76
N ARG A 41 -2.03 2.39 25.68
CA ARG A 41 -0.57 2.60 25.80
C ARG A 41 0.24 1.76 24.82
N PHE A 42 -0.32 1.53 23.62
CA PHE A 42 0.31 0.77 22.57
C PHE A 42 0.89 1.72 21.51
N TYR A 43 2.21 1.87 21.49
CA TYR A 43 2.92 2.80 20.60
C TYR A 43 3.80 2.09 19.56
N ASP A 44 3.84 0.76 19.60
CA ASP A 44 4.61 -0.03 18.66
C ASP A 44 3.97 -0.05 17.26
N GLU A 45 4.81 -0.33 16.28
CA GLU A 45 4.38 -0.55 14.90
C GLU A 45 3.51 -1.82 14.80
N ILE A 46 2.42 -1.73 14.05
CA ILE A 46 1.61 -2.89 13.69
C ILE A 46 2.04 -3.35 12.30
N LYS A 47 2.42 -4.61 12.17
CA LYS A 47 2.67 -5.29 10.88
C LYS A 47 1.96 -6.63 10.85
N PHE A 48 1.44 -7.00 9.68
CA PHE A 48 0.71 -8.25 9.51
C PHE A 48 1.57 -9.46 9.93
N ASN A 49 2.82 -9.51 9.47
CA ASN A 49 3.75 -10.60 9.78
C ASN A 49 4.26 -10.62 11.23
N LYS A 50 3.97 -9.58 12.02
CA LYS A 50 4.30 -9.48 13.46
C LYS A 50 3.08 -9.55 14.36
N LEU A 51 1.91 -9.91 13.81
CA LEU A 51 0.70 -10.09 14.62
C LEU A 51 0.90 -11.21 15.65
N SER A 52 0.48 -10.91 16.86
CA SER A 52 0.62 -11.78 18.02
C SER A 52 -0.56 -11.57 18.98
N LYS A 53 -0.66 -12.39 20.02
CA LYS A 53 -1.68 -12.21 21.08
C LYS A 53 -1.61 -10.84 21.75
N ASN A 54 -0.44 -10.19 21.76
CA ASN A 54 -0.23 -8.93 22.46
C ASN A 54 -0.71 -7.70 21.64
N ASN A 55 -0.74 -7.78 20.34
CA ASN A 55 -1.05 -6.65 19.46
C ASN A 55 -2.28 -6.86 18.55
N VAL A 56 -2.77 -8.09 18.41
CA VAL A 56 -3.94 -8.39 17.56
C VAL A 56 -5.19 -7.65 18.01
N GLY A 57 -5.35 -7.42 19.31
CA GLY A 57 -6.48 -6.64 19.84
C GLY A 57 -6.49 -5.20 19.32
N PHE A 58 -5.32 -4.54 19.33
CA PHE A 58 -5.19 -3.20 18.78
C PHE A 58 -5.35 -3.19 17.24
N ALA A 59 -4.74 -4.15 16.54
CA ALA A 59 -4.92 -4.29 15.09
C ALA A 59 -6.40 -4.43 14.71
N LYS A 60 -7.16 -5.22 15.47
CA LYS A 60 -8.61 -5.35 15.27
C LYS A 60 -9.34 -4.00 15.44
N ILE A 61 -9.07 -3.27 16.51
CA ILE A 61 -9.67 -1.94 16.73
C ILE A 61 -9.37 -0.98 15.58
N ALA A 62 -8.14 -1.01 15.05
CA ALA A 62 -7.73 -0.17 13.94
C ALA A 62 -8.47 -0.56 12.63
N ILE A 63 -8.64 -1.84 12.36
CA ILE A 63 -9.40 -2.36 11.22
C ILE A 63 -10.91 -2.06 11.39
N ASP A 64 -11.49 -2.27 12.57
CA ASP A 64 -12.89 -1.92 12.83
C ASP A 64 -13.11 -0.41 12.60
N GLY A 65 -12.19 0.44 13.07
CA GLY A 65 -12.19 1.86 12.81
C GLY A 65 -12.13 2.23 11.32
N LEU A 66 -11.37 1.48 10.54
CA LEU A 66 -11.30 1.64 9.09
C LEU A 66 -12.67 1.38 8.44
N PHE A 67 -13.33 0.25 8.79
CA PHE A 67 -14.63 -0.11 8.22
C PHE A 67 -15.76 0.83 8.66
N GLU A 68 -15.64 1.50 9.79
CA GLU A 68 -16.57 2.53 10.23
C GLU A 68 -16.35 3.89 9.54
N THR A 69 -15.18 4.07 8.90
CA THR A 69 -14.82 5.34 8.26
C THR A 69 -15.48 5.44 6.87
N ARG A 70 -16.22 6.52 6.64
CA ARG A 70 -16.80 6.82 5.33
C ARG A 70 -15.73 7.31 4.35
N SER A 71 -15.99 7.15 3.05
CA SER A 71 -15.09 7.62 1.97
C SER A 71 -13.72 6.95 2.01
N VAL A 72 -13.69 5.67 2.36
CA VAL A 72 -12.52 4.80 2.29
C VAL A 72 -12.74 3.78 1.19
N SER A 73 -11.72 3.55 0.39
CA SER A 73 -11.68 2.47 -0.60
C SER A 73 -10.31 1.80 -0.55
N PHE A 74 -10.31 0.49 -0.71
CA PHE A 74 -9.08 -0.28 -0.75
C PHE A 74 -8.97 -1.03 -2.07
N TYR A 75 -7.82 -0.92 -2.70
CA TYR A 75 -7.49 -1.57 -3.97
C TYR A 75 -6.20 -2.37 -3.78
N SER A 76 -6.15 -3.57 -4.29
CA SER A 76 -4.94 -4.38 -4.27
C SER A 76 -4.76 -5.16 -5.54
N TYR A 77 -3.51 -5.44 -5.87
CA TYR A 77 -3.13 -6.29 -6.98
C TYR A 77 -2.06 -7.26 -6.51
N SER A 78 -2.36 -8.56 -6.65
CA SER A 78 -1.42 -9.62 -6.33
C SER A 78 -0.96 -10.32 -7.61
N ILE A 79 0.33 -10.54 -7.72
CA ILE A 79 0.93 -11.26 -8.84
C ILE A 79 1.77 -12.42 -8.31
N SER A 80 1.65 -13.58 -8.97
CA SER A 80 2.57 -14.69 -8.72
C SER A 80 3.92 -14.39 -9.37
N THR A 81 4.97 -14.37 -8.57
CA THR A 81 6.35 -14.11 -9.03
C THR A 81 6.90 -15.20 -9.95
N LYS A 82 6.25 -16.37 -9.95
CA LYS A 82 6.59 -17.54 -10.79
C LYS A 82 5.71 -17.66 -12.03
N SER A 83 4.73 -16.73 -12.21
CA SER A 83 3.84 -16.79 -13.35
C SER A 83 4.55 -16.41 -14.66
N ASP A 84 4.18 -17.10 -15.73
CA ASP A 84 4.62 -16.74 -17.08
C ASP A 84 4.29 -15.28 -17.42
N TYR A 85 3.16 -14.78 -16.91
CA TYR A 85 2.75 -13.40 -17.08
C TYR A 85 3.79 -12.44 -16.48
N TYR A 86 4.23 -12.68 -15.23
CA TYR A 86 5.24 -11.86 -14.59
C TYR A 86 6.57 -11.90 -15.36
N LEU A 87 7.02 -13.12 -15.69
CA LEU A 87 8.30 -13.33 -16.34
C LEU A 87 8.37 -12.69 -17.74
N LYS A 88 7.28 -12.80 -18.52
CA LYS A 88 7.23 -12.26 -19.90
C LYS A 88 6.92 -10.75 -19.94
N ARG A 89 6.04 -10.27 -19.04
CA ARG A 89 5.56 -8.88 -19.07
C ARG A 89 6.58 -7.89 -18.54
N PHE A 90 7.31 -8.27 -17.50
CA PHE A 90 8.20 -7.36 -16.78
C PHE A 90 9.70 -7.68 -16.98
N ASP A 91 10.02 -8.63 -17.84
CA ASP A 91 11.39 -9.07 -18.10
C ASP A 91 12.22 -9.28 -16.82
N LYS A 92 11.57 -9.84 -15.80
CA LYS A 92 12.09 -10.01 -14.44
C LYS A 92 12.56 -8.72 -13.76
N ASN A 93 12.15 -7.56 -14.28
CA ASN A 93 12.46 -6.27 -13.68
C ASN A 93 11.44 -5.93 -12.56
N PRO A 94 11.84 -6.04 -11.28
CA PRO A 94 10.92 -5.83 -10.16
C PRO A 94 10.42 -4.38 -10.07
N TRP A 95 11.26 -3.42 -10.43
CA TRP A 95 10.89 -2.00 -10.35
C TRP A 95 9.89 -1.61 -11.43
N LEU A 96 10.05 -2.15 -12.63
CA LEU A 96 9.07 -1.98 -13.70
C LEU A 96 7.73 -2.59 -13.31
N ALA A 97 7.74 -3.77 -12.69
CA ALA A 97 6.53 -4.42 -12.21
C ALA A 97 5.85 -3.59 -11.11
N TYR A 98 6.61 -3.11 -10.14
CA TYR A 98 6.11 -2.29 -9.04
C TYR A 98 5.48 -0.98 -9.57
N GLU A 99 6.16 -0.29 -10.48
CA GLU A 99 5.65 0.93 -11.12
C GLU A 99 4.34 0.67 -11.87
N GLN A 100 4.31 -0.33 -12.77
CA GLN A 100 3.12 -0.61 -13.57
C GLN A 100 1.93 -1.09 -12.74
N ILE A 101 2.16 -1.87 -11.68
CA ILE A 101 1.11 -2.26 -10.75
C ILE A 101 0.59 -1.03 -10.01
N THR A 102 1.47 -0.15 -9.55
CA THR A 102 1.09 1.11 -8.89
C THR A 102 0.24 1.99 -9.82
N LEU A 103 0.64 2.15 -11.08
CA LEU A 103 -0.14 2.92 -12.07
C LEU A 103 -1.53 2.34 -12.29
N LYS A 104 -1.66 1.01 -12.42
CA LYS A 104 -2.97 0.35 -12.53
C LYS A 104 -3.86 0.55 -11.30
N LEU A 105 -3.29 0.49 -10.11
CA LEU A 105 -4.02 0.71 -8.88
C LEU A 105 -4.46 2.17 -8.74
N LEU A 106 -3.62 3.12 -9.13
CA LEU A 106 -3.95 4.53 -9.16
C LEU A 106 -5.08 4.82 -10.14
N ASP A 107 -5.04 4.22 -11.33
CA ASP A 107 -6.09 4.34 -12.35
C ASP A 107 -7.43 3.79 -11.84
N ALA A 108 -7.42 2.61 -11.22
CA ALA A 108 -8.60 2.03 -10.60
C ALA A 108 -9.15 2.85 -9.42
N ALA A 109 -8.28 3.57 -8.72
CA ALA A 109 -8.65 4.38 -7.56
C ALA A 109 -9.09 5.81 -7.94
N LEU A 110 -8.69 6.32 -9.11
CA LEU A 110 -8.95 7.69 -9.53
C LEU A 110 -10.40 7.84 -9.97
N SER A 111 -11.10 8.83 -9.42
CA SER A 111 -12.38 9.30 -9.95
C SER A 111 -12.17 10.52 -10.86
N GLU A 112 -13.17 10.82 -11.67
CA GLU A 112 -13.14 12.01 -12.54
C GLU A 112 -12.89 13.29 -11.71
N GLN A 113 -12.01 14.15 -12.21
CA GLN A 113 -11.64 15.43 -11.60
C GLN A 113 -10.91 15.37 -10.24
N GLU A 114 -10.65 14.20 -9.70
CA GLU A 114 -9.84 14.07 -8.49
C GLU A 114 -8.37 14.40 -8.74
N ILE A 115 -7.72 14.93 -7.71
CA ILE A 115 -6.27 15.05 -7.61
C ILE A 115 -5.83 14.24 -6.41
N ILE A 116 -4.87 13.33 -6.63
CA ILE A 116 -4.37 12.40 -5.61
C ILE A 116 -2.98 12.86 -5.15
N VAL A 117 -2.69 12.68 -3.87
CA VAL A 117 -1.34 12.64 -3.31
C VAL A 117 -1.10 11.21 -2.87
N LEU A 118 -0.03 10.58 -3.36
CA LEU A 118 0.36 9.23 -2.99
C LEU A 118 1.35 9.29 -1.83
N ILE A 119 0.99 8.69 -0.72
CA ILE A 119 1.86 8.45 0.43
C ILE A 119 2.27 6.99 0.40
N ALA A 120 3.54 6.71 0.17
CA ALA A 120 4.07 5.36 0.02
C ALA A 120 5.01 4.99 1.16
N ASP A 121 5.08 3.72 1.54
CA ASP A 121 6.08 3.25 2.48
C ASP A 121 7.49 3.43 1.90
N TYR A 122 8.46 3.56 2.80
CA TYR A 122 9.85 3.76 2.39
C TYR A 122 10.46 2.45 1.90
N VAL A 123 10.78 2.42 0.62
CA VAL A 123 11.49 1.32 -0.02
C VAL A 123 12.84 1.81 -0.52
N THR A 124 13.88 1.08 -0.22
CA THR A 124 15.21 1.36 -0.76
C THR A 124 15.24 1.03 -2.25
N THR A 125 15.33 2.06 -3.08
CA THR A 125 15.45 1.92 -4.54
C THR A 125 16.92 2.02 -4.98
N PRO A 126 17.34 1.31 -6.04
CA PRO A 126 18.59 1.59 -6.72
C PRO A 126 18.67 3.06 -7.15
N LYS A 127 19.89 3.61 -7.21
CA LYS A 127 20.10 5.04 -7.54
C LYS A 127 19.53 5.47 -8.89
N GLU A 128 19.45 4.52 -9.81
CA GLU A 128 18.94 4.72 -11.17
C GLU A 128 17.40 4.78 -11.23
N ILE A 129 16.72 4.27 -10.20
CA ILE A 129 15.27 4.19 -10.14
C ILE A 129 14.70 5.42 -9.44
N ARG A 130 13.94 6.19 -10.16
CA ARG A 130 13.28 7.42 -9.69
C ARG A 130 11.77 7.21 -9.56
N PHE A 131 11.37 6.17 -8.83
CA PHE A 131 10.00 5.70 -8.73
C PHE A 131 8.97 6.84 -8.54
N GLU A 132 9.22 7.76 -7.62
CA GLU A 132 8.30 8.86 -7.30
C GLU A 132 8.11 9.81 -8.50
N VAL A 133 9.20 10.06 -9.22
CA VAL A 133 9.19 10.93 -10.41
C VAL A 133 8.52 10.23 -11.58
N ASP A 134 8.86 8.96 -11.79
CA ASP A 134 8.41 8.20 -12.95
C ASP A 134 6.92 7.87 -12.83
N VAL A 135 6.44 7.41 -11.68
CA VAL A 135 5.01 7.20 -11.41
C VAL A 135 4.22 8.49 -11.61
N LYS A 136 4.66 9.61 -11.03
CA LYS A 136 3.96 10.90 -11.22
C LYS A 136 3.90 11.32 -12.67
N LYS A 137 5.03 11.22 -13.38
CA LYS A 137 5.13 11.62 -14.79
C LYS A 137 4.24 10.77 -15.68
N HIS A 138 4.32 9.44 -15.56
CA HIS A 138 3.55 8.52 -16.39
C HIS A 138 2.06 8.65 -16.12
N PHE A 139 1.65 8.66 -14.85
CA PHE A 139 0.24 8.78 -14.50
C PHE A 139 -0.40 10.08 -14.99
N ASN A 140 0.26 11.23 -14.83
CA ASN A 140 -0.26 12.50 -15.32
C ASN A 140 -0.26 12.59 -16.84
N SER A 141 0.72 11.98 -17.51
CA SER A 141 0.79 11.93 -18.98
C SER A 141 -0.35 11.11 -19.57
N GLU A 142 -0.65 9.94 -19.00
CA GLU A 142 -1.77 9.08 -19.43
C GLU A 142 -3.12 9.76 -19.23
N ASN A 143 -3.30 10.43 -18.08
CA ASN A 143 -4.52 11.17 -17.76
C ASN A 143 -4.63 12.53 -18.46
N LYS A 144 -3.58 13.01 -19.14
CA LYS A 144 -3.52 14.33 -19.81
C LYS A 144 -3.90 15.49 -18.89
N ARG A 145 -3.68 15.35 -17.59
CA ARG A 145 -3.96 16.35 -16.56
C ARG A 145 -3.13 16.10 -15.32
N LEU A 146 -3.11 17.06 -14.39
CA LEU A 146 -2.56 16.88 -13.07
C LEU A 146 -3.53 16.01 -12.24
N ALA A 147 -3.40 14.69 -12.32
CA ALA A 147 -4.18 13.73 -11.54
C ALA A 147 -3.43 13.28 -10.26
N LEU A 148 -2.10 13.19 -10.35
CA LEU A 148 -1.23 12.88 -9.23
C LEU A 148 -0.36 14.10 -8.88
N ALA A 149 -0.67 14.77 -7.79
CA ALA A 149 0.04 15.98 -7.38
C ALA A 149 1.47 15.67 -6.89
N GLY A 150 1.66 14.55 -6.20
CA GLY A 150 2.96 14.12 -5.70
C GLY A 150 2.96 12.70 -5.17
N VAL A 151 4.16 12.14 -5.05
CA VAL A 151 4.44 10.89 -4.36
C VAL A 151 5.41 11.22 -3.22
N CYS A 152 5.01 10.90 -2.00
CA CYS A 152 5.80 11.13 -0.79
C CYS A 152 6.12 9.80 -0.13
N ARG A 153 7.38 9.60 0.28
CA ARG A 153 7.82 8.44 1.05
C ARG A 153 7.79 8.73 2.53
N PHE A 154 7.25 7.80 3.29
CA PHE A 154 7.24 7.85 4.75
C PHE A 154 7.68 6.52 5.33
N ASP A 155 8.32 6.56 6.50
CA ASP A 155 8.53 5.36 7.31
C ASP A 155 7.20 4.92 7.92
N SER A 156 6.76 3.70 7.63
CA SER A 156 5.51 3.13 8.15
C SER A 156 5.43 3.15 9.67
N LYS A 157 6.57 3.13 10.38
CA LYS A 157 6.60 3.28 11.84
C LYS A 157 5.97 4.58 12.34
N SER A 158 6.02 5.63 11.54
CA SER A 158 5.47 6.94 11.88
C SER A 158 4.09 7.20 11.26
N ASN A 159 3.51 6.23 10.55
CA ASN A 159 2.27 6.44 9.81
C ASN A 159 1.29 5.25 9.97
N ASP A 160 0.29 5.44 10.81
CA ASP A 160 -0.70 4.40 11.11
C ASP A 160 -1.51 3.95 9.88
N LEU A 161 -1.69 4.82 8.90
CA LEU A 161 -2.48 4.47 7.70
C LEU A 161 -1.67 3.62 6.72
N LEU A 162 -0.34 3.76 6.70
CA LEU A 162 0.55 2.80 6.03
C LEU A 162 0.53 1.46 6.74
N GLN A 163 0.56 1.43 8.08
CA GLN A 163 0.44 0.19 8.85
C GLN A 163 -0.89 -0.52 8.60
N LEU A 164 -1.99 0.22 8.47
CA LEU A 164 -3.28 -0.35 8.07
C LEU A 164 -3.25 -0.93 6.66
N THR A 165 -2.55 -0.27 5.74
CA THR A 165 -2.36 -0.79 4.37
C THR A 165 -1.59 -2.10 4.41
N ASP A 166 -0.50 -2.21 5.20
CA ASP A 166 0.25 -3.45 5.43
C ASP A 166 -0.64 -4.59 5.97
N LEU A 167 -1.49 -4.29 6.97
CA LEU A 167 -2.42 -5.27 7.51
C LEU A 167 -3.36 -5.83 6.43
N LEU A 168 -3.91 -4.96 5.59
CA LEU A 168 -4.86 -5.36 4.55
C LEU A 168 -4.18 -6.21 3.46
N ILE A 169 -3.04 -5.74 2.92
CA ILE A 169 -2.32 -6.50 1.89
C ILE A 169 -1.75 -7.81 2.43
N GLY A 170 -1.30 -7.81 3.68
CA GLY A 170 -0.83 -8.99 4.37
C GLY A 170 -1.93 -10.04 4.50
N ALA A 171 -3.14 -9.64 4.92
CA ALA A 171 -4.30 -10.52 5.04
C ALA A 171 -4.71 -11.11 3.68
N ILE A 172 -4.77 -10.29 2.63
CA ILE A 172 -5.09 -10.75 1.27
C ILE A 172 -4.05 -11.74 0.76
N THR A 173 -2.76 -11.41 0.93
CA THR A 173 -1.67 -12.30 0.48
C THR A 173 -1.69 -13.62 1.23
N TYR A 174 -2.02 -13.59 2.52
CA TYR A 174 -2.20 -14.80 3.33
C TYR A 174 -3.34 -15.68 2.81
N ASP A 175 -4.51 -15.08 2.55
CA ASP A 175 -5.68 -15.80 2.02
C ASP A 175 -5.40 -16.44 0.65
N ILE A 176 -4.69 -15.72 -0.23
CA ILE A 176 -4.29 -16.26 -1.54
C ILE A 176 -3.35 -17.46 -1.40
N LYS A 177 -2.44 -17.44 -0.42
CA LYS A 177 -1.49 -18.54 -0.18
C LYS A 177 -2.14 -19.80 0.40
N LEU A 178 -3.32 -19.67 1.00
CA LEU A 178 -4.07 -20.80 1.57
C LEU A 178 -4.92 -21.56 0.54
N LYS A 179 -5.13 -21.00 -0.64
CA LYS A 179 -5.90 -21.57 -1.76
C LYS A 179 -5.00 -22.33 -2.71
#